data_b8afc9515cec399847902e306e302800
#
_entry.id   b8afc9515cec399847902e306e302800
#
_cell.length_a   1.000
_cell.length_b   1.000
_cell.length_c   1.000
_cell.angle_alpha   90.00
_cell.angle_beta   90.00
_cell.angle_gamma   90.00
#
_symmetry.space_group_name_H-M   'P 1'
#
loop_
_entity.id
_entity.type
_entity.pdbx_description
1 polymer ?
#
loop_
_entity_poly.entity_id
_entity_poly.type
_entity_poly.pdbx_seq_one_letter_code
_entity_poly.pdbx_strand_id
1 'polypeptide(L)'
;CITGQMAALGLLAAERHRRLTGQGQAGEIALKDVALAMLGNLGIIGEVMVNDCARAKYGNYLYGAYGNEFDTADGRKVMVVGLTRRQWEGLCKITGLQAEFDALGEKLGLNLNREGDRFEARAEITALLAPWFRARKVEDFAQAFDENGVTWSVFRSFKEAVREDPDLSTRHPMFSLLEQPGIGEYLVPGSPFEFGEFERTPPKRAAVLGEHTDEILSGILGMSDAEISRLHEDKVVAGPRL
;
A
#
# COMPACT_ATOMS: atom_id res chain seq x y z
N CYS A 1 8.50 -1.75 -7.09
CA CYS A 1 8.35 -0.48 -6.36
C CYS A 1 9.41 -0.32 -5.26
N ILE A 2 9.51 -1.21 -4.26
CA ILE A 2 10.42 -1.07 -3.10
C ILE A 2 11.87 -0.88 -3.54
N THR A 3 12.37 -1.67 -4.48
CA THR A 3 13.75 -1.53 -5.00
C THR A 3 14.01 -0.16 -5.61
N GLY A 4 13.04 0.40 -6.34
CA GLY A 4 13.16 1.76 -6.88
C GLY A 4 13.24 2.82 -5.79
N GLN A 5 12.45 2.69 -4.73
CA GLN A 5 12.52 3.59 -3.56
C GLN A 5 13.86 3.47 -2.83
N MET A 6 14.37 2.24 -2.64
CA MET A 6 15.69 2.00 -2.04
C MET A 6 16.82 2.55 -2.91
N ALA A 7 16.73 2.44 -4.23
CA ALA A 7 17.68 3.04 -5.16
C ALA A 7 17.67 4.57 -5.08
N ALA A 8 16.50 5.19 -5.02
CA ALA A 8 16.36 6.63 -4.85
C ALA A 8 16.96 7.11 -3.51
N LEU A 9 16.70 6.39 -2.42
CA LEU A 9 17.30 6.67 -1.11
C LEU A 9 18.83 6.53 -1.16
N GLY A 10 19.34 5.48 -1.79
CA GLY A 10 20.78 5.25 -1.99
C GLY A 10 21.44 6.38 -2.79
N LEU A 11 20.77 6.85 -3.85
CA LEU A 11 21.23 7.98 -4.66
C LEU A 11 21.29 9.28 -3.84
N LEU A 12 20.27 9.58 -3.07
CA LEU A 12 20.26 10.75 -2.18
C LEU A 12 21.35 10.68 -1.10
N ALA A 13 21.58 9.49 -0.53
CA ALA A 13 22.67 9.28 0.43
C ALA A 13 24.05 9.47 -0.21
N ALA A 14 24.27 8.95 -1.42
CA ALA A 14 25.51 9.11 -2.17
C ALA A 14 25.75 10.58 -2.56
N GLU A 15 24.69 11.30 -3.00
CA GLU A 15 24.75 12.70 -3.33
C GLU A 15 25.08 13.57 -2.09
N ARG A 16 24.44 13.29 -0.96
CA ARG A 16 24.76 13.93 0.31
C ARG A 16 26.23 13.71 0.69
N HIS A 17 26.72 12.47 0.59
CA HIS A 17 28.13 12.15 0.83
C HIS A 17 29.05 12.97 -0.06
N ARG A 18 28.79 12.99 -1.37
CA ARG A 18 29.54 13.78 -2.35
C ARG A 18 29.59 15.27 -1.99
N ARG A 19 28.46 15.85 -1.58
CA ARG A 19 28.42 17.27 -1.16
C ARG A 19 29.26 17.55 0.08
N LEU A 20 29.32 16.62 1.03
CA LEU A 20 30.05 16.80 2.29
C LEU A 20 31.56 16.53 2.15
N THR A 21 31.94 15.60 1.28
CA THR A 21 33.34 15.12 1.19
C THR A 21 34.05 15.49 -0.12
N GLY A 22 33.30 15.90 -1.15
CA GLY A 22 33.80 16.06 -2.51
C GLY A 22 34.01 14.75 -3.27
N GLN A 23 33.78 13.57 -2.64
CA GLN A 23 34.04 12.26 -3.20
C GLN A 23 32.75 11.61 -3.69
N GLY A 24 32.69 11.25 -4.97
CA GLY A 24 31.64 10.42 -5.54
C GLY A 24 31.88 8.94 -5.26
N GLN A 25 30.82 8.13 -5.40
CA GLN A 25 30.91 6.67 -5.25
C GLN A 25 29.93 5.97 -6.22
N ALA A 26 30.27 4.75 -6.61
CA ALA A 26 29.36 3.84 -7.29
C ALA A 26 28.58 3.05 -6.25
N GLY A 27 27.30 2.77 -6.53
CA GLY A 27 26.46 1.93 -5.69
C GLY A 27 25.75 0.90 -6.54
N GLU A 28 25.62 -0.31 -6.03
CA GLU A 28 24.84 -1.39 -6.63
C GLU A 28 23.70 -1.79 -5.68
N ILE A 29 22.57 -2.17 -6.25
CA ILE A 29 21.43 -2.70 -5.51
C ILE A 29 20.79 -3.84 -6.30
N ALA A 30 20.73 -5.03 -5.69
CA ALA A 30 20.10 -6.18 -6.29
C ALA A 30 18.65 -6.35 -5.80
N LEU A 31 17.75 -6.69 -6.70
CA LEU A 31 16.34 -7.01 -6.37
C LEU A 31 16.23 -8.08 -5.29
N LYS A 32 17.09 -9.11 -5.39
CA LYS A 32 17.13 -10.21 -4.43
C LYS A 32 17.50 -9.73 -3.02
N ASP A 33 18.51 -8.86 -2.91
CA ASP A 33 18.98 -8.37 -1.60
C ASP A 33 17.92 -7.51 -0.93
N VAL A 34 17.20 -6.70 -1.70
CA VAL A 34 16.06 -5.92 -1.18
C VAL A 34 14.96 -6.86 -0.67
N ALA A 35 14.63 -7.92 -1.41
CA ALA A 35 13.63 -8.89 -0.97
C ALA A 35 14.04 -9.59 0.33
N LEU A 36 15.30 -10.02 0.43
CA LEU A 36 15.84 -10.66 1.64
C LEU A 36 15.88 -9.69 2.83
N ALA A 37 16.27 -8.44 2.60
CA ALA A 37 16.24 -7.40 3.64
C ALA A 37 14.82 -7.15 4.16
N MET A 38 13.81 -7.13 3.29
CA MET A 38 12.41 -7.00 3.71
C MET A 38 11.94 -8.17 4.57
N LEU A 39 12.31 -9.42 4.21
CA LEU A 39 12.00 -10.60 5.03
C LEU A 39 12.67 -10.50 6.42
N GLY A 40 13.90 -10.00 6.48
CA GLY A 40 14.60 -9.75 7.74
C GLY A 40 13.93 -8.66 8.57
N ASN A 41 13.60 -7.53 7.96
CA ASN A 41 12.93 -6.38 8.61
C ASN A 41 11.53 -6.73 9.14
N LEU A 42 10.82 -7.64 8.46
CA LEU A 42 9.53 -8.17 8.92
C LEU A 42 9.66 -9.24 10.02
N GLY A 43 10.88 -9.59 10.43
CA GLY A 43 11.13 -10.58 11.48
C GLY A 43 10.97 -12.04 11.03
N ILE A 44 10.61 -12.31 9.78
CA ILE A 44 10.29 -13.66 9.28
C ILE A 44 11.51 -14.59 9.39
N ILE A 45 12.70 -14.09 9.05
CA ILE A 45 13.93 -14.89 9.14
C ILE A 45 14.24 -15.24 10.60
N GLY A 46 14.12 -14.27 11.50
CA GLY A 46 14.34 -14.47 12.94
C GLY A 46 13.32 -15.44 13.54
N GLU A 47 12.05 -15.29 13.22
CA GLU A 47 10.98 -16.19 13.66
C GLU A 47 11.31 -17.66 13.33
N VAL A 48 11.60 -17.94 12.08
CA VAL A 48 11.87 -19.31 11.61
C VAL A 48 13.14 -19.87 12.27
N MET A 49 14.21 -19.08 12.39
CA MET A 49 15.47 -19.54 12.96
C MET A 49 15.42 -19.75 14.48
N VAL A 50 14.72 -18.89 15.20
CA VAL A 50 14.66 -18.96 16.67
C VAL A 50 13.67 -20.02 17.14
N ASN A 51 12.53 -20.12 16.47
CA ASN A 51 11.44 -21.02 16.88
C ASN A 51 11.49 -22.38 16.17
N ASP A 52 12.45 -22.58 15.26
CA ASP A 52 12.58 -23.82 14.43
C ASP A 52 11.24 -24.26 13.82
N CYS A 53 10.50 -23.32 13.27
CA CYS A 53 9.14 -23.55 12.76
C CYS A 53 9.01 -23.21 11.27
N ALA A 54 8.11 -23.91 10.58
CA ALA A 54 7.64 -23.52 9.27
C ALA A 54 6.46 -22.56 9.42
N ARG A 55 6.54 -21.39 8.81
CA ARG A 55 5.44 -20.43 8.82
C ARG A 55 4.25 -20.94 8.02
N ALA A 56 3.09 -21.05 8.65
CA ALA A 56 1.88 -21.52 8.01
C ALA A 56 1.26 -20.43 7.10
N LYS A 57 0.36 -20.86 6.22
CA LYS A 57 -0.48 -19.95 5.44
C LYS A 57 -1.68 -19.53 6.29
N TYR A 58 -1.77 -18.24 6.61
CA TYR A 58 -2.82 -17.70 7.49
C TYR A 58 -3.99 -17.04 6.75
N GLY A 59 -3.94 -16.97 5.40
CA GLY A 59 -4.98 -16.26 4.63
C GLY A 59 -5.01 -14.77 4.98
N ASN A 60 -6.20 -14.25 5.27
CA ASN A 60 -6.42 -12.84 5.64
C ASN A 60 -6.38 -12.59 7.15
N TYR A 61 -6.00 -13.58 7.97
CA TYR A 61 -5.80 -13.34 9.39
C TYR A 61 -4.65 -12.37 9.64
N LEU A 62 -4.89 -11.42 10.54
CA LEU A 62 -3.85 -10.51 11.02
C LEU A 62 -2.89 -11.28 11.91
N TYR A 63 -1.63 -11.42 11.48
CA TYR A 63 -0.60 -12.15 12.24
C TYR A 63 -0.29 -11.47 13.58
N GLY A 64 -0.23 -12.27 14.63
CA GLY A 64 0.13 -11.83 15.99
C GLY A 64 -0.97 -11.14 16.77
N ALA A 65 -2.15 -10.93 16.18
CA ALA A 65 -3.32 -10.35 16.84
C ALA A 65 -4.62 -10.95 16.25
N TYR A 66 -5.76 -10.28 16.41
CA TYR A 66 -6.97 -10.66 15.74
C TYR A 66 -7.35 -9.69 14.62
N GLY A 67 -7.63 -10.23 13.47
CA GLY A 67 -8.24 -9.56 12.34
C GLY A 67 -8.60 -10.58 11.27
N ASN A 68 -9.78 -10.48 10.70
CA ASN A 68 -10.25 -11.36 9.62
C ASN A 68 -11.37 -10.70 8.82
N GLU A 69 -11.69 -11.32 7.69
CA GLU A 69 -12.78 -10.91 6.83
C GLU A 69 -14.10 -11.60 7.20
N PHE A 70 -15.21 -10.89 6.94
CA PHE A 70 -16.56 -11.39 7.20
C PHE A 70 -17.51 -11.02 6.08
N ASP A 71 -18.39 -11.95 5.71
CA ASP A 71 -19.50 -11.68 4.81
C ASP A 71 -20.65 -11.05 5.59
N THR A 72 -21.32 -10.06 4.99
CA THR A 72 -22.46 -9.33 5.56
C THR A 72 -23.76 -9.67 4.84
N ALA A 73 -24.90 -9.34 5.44
CA ALA A 73 -26.24 -9.66 4.92
C ALA A 73 -26.55 -9.00 3.56
N ASP A 74 -25.90 -7.88 3.25
CA ASP A 74 -26.02 -7.15 1.98
C ASP A 74 -25.05 -7.64 0.90
N GLY A 75 -24.42 -8.81 1.11
CA GLY A 75 -23.52 -9.44 0.15
C GLY A 75 -22.16 -8.75 0.03
N ARG A 76 -21.81 -7.87 0.96
CA ARG A 76 -20.49 -7.26 1.04
C ARG A 76 -19.55 -8.12 1.90
N LYS A 77 -18.28 -7.80 1.82
CA LYS A 77 -17.24 -8.37 2.67
C LYS A 77 -16.54 -7.25 3.41
N VAL A 78 -16.30 -7.44 4.70
CA VAL A 78 -15.61 -6.46 5.55
C VAL A 78 -14.39 -7.09 6.20
N MET A 79 -13.29 -6.33 6.28
CA MET A 79 -12.15 -6.63 7.15
C MET A 79 -12.40 -5.98 8.50
N VAL A 80 -12.21 -6.73 9.58
CA VAL A 80 -12.35 -6.23 10.96
C VAL A 80 -11.12 -6.61 11.75
N VAL A 81 -10.54 -5.63 12.46
CA VAL A 81 -9.28 -5.78 13.17
C VAL A 81 -9.44 -5.40 14.64
N GLY A 82 -9.05 -6.32 15.52
CA GLY A 82 -8.92 -6.12 16.96
C GLY A 82 -7.46 -6.24 17.38
N LEU A 83 -6.59 -5.34 16.84
CA LEU A 83 -5.16 -5.33 17.15
C LEU A 83 -4.90 -4.87 18.58
N THR A 84 -5.31 -3.67 18.92
CA THR A 84 -5.13 -3.12 20.27
C THR A 84 -6.23 -3.57 21.21
N ARG A 85 -5.96 -3.47 22.52
CA ARG A 85 -6.97 -3.75 23.55
C ARG A 85 -8.24 -2.91 23.36
N ARG A 86 -8.10 -1.62 23.06
CA ARG A 86 -9.23 -0.71 22.83
C ARG A 86 -10.10 -1.16 21.66
N GLN A 87 -9.48 -1.54 20.54
CA GLN A 87 -10.20 -2.03 19.36
C GLN A 87 -10.95 -3.33 19.67
N TRP A 88 -10.32 -4.23 20.43
CA TRP A 88 -10.94 -5.49 20.86
C TRP A 88 -12.13 -5.26 21.79
N GLU A 89 -11.98 -4.42 22.81
CA GLU A 89 -13.06 -4.04 23.72
C GLU A 89 -14.24 -3.38 22.98
N GLY A 90 -13.95 -2.52 21.98
CA GLY A 90 -14.97 -1.94 21.11
C GLY A 90 -15.73 -3.01 20.32
N LEU A 91 -15.03 -3.96 19.73
CA LEU A 91 -15.63 -5.07 19.00
C LEU A 91 -16.51 -5.94 19.91
N CYS A 92 -16.02 -6.32 21.09
CA CYS A 92 -16.79 -7.10 22.08
C CYS A 92 -18.07 -6.35 22.48
N LYS A 93 -17.95 -5.05 22.78
CA LYS A 93 -19.08 -4.21 23.20
C LYS A 93 -20.17 -4.12 22.12
N ILE A 94 -19.80 -3.86 20.86
CA ILE A 94 -20.79 -3.69 19.78
C ILE A 94 -21.42 -5.02 19.38
N THR A 95 -20.64 -6.10 19.36
CA THR A 95 -21.18 -7.42 19.02
C THR A 95 -22.02 -8.02 20.14
N GLY A 96 -21.81 -7.60 21.39
CA GLY A 96 -22.45 -8.14 22.58
C GLY A 96 -21.95 -9.55 22.94
N LEU A 97 -20.82 -9.99 22.40
CA LEU A 97 -20.28 -11.35 22.54
C LEU A 97 -19.22 -11.48 23.65
N GLN A 98 -19.22 -10.56 24.63
CA GLN A 98 -18.20 -10.57 25.69
C GLN A 98 -18.23 -11.88 26.49
N ALA A 99 -19.42 -12.36 26.85
CA ALA A 99 -19.56 -13.59 27.65
C ALA A 99 -19.08 -14.84 26.88
N GLU A 100 -19.33 -14.89 25.59
CA GLU A 100 -18.88 -15.98 24.71
C GLU A 100 -17.34 -15.96 24.55
N PHE A 101 -16.75 -14.77 24.46
CA PHE A 101 -15.29 -14.64 24.41
C PHE A 101 -14.62 -14.96 25.75
N ASP A 102 -15.23 -14.60 26.87
CA ASP A 102 -14.73 -14.96 28.20
C ASP A 102 -14.75 -16.49 28.38
N ALA A 103 -15.87 -17.12 28.04
CA ALA A 103 -15.99 -18.58 28.07
C ALA A 103 -15.03 -19.29 27.12
N LEU A 104 -14.79 -18.71 25.92
CA LEU A 104 -13.78 -19.22 24.98
C LEU A 104 -12.37 -19.15 25.59
N GLY A 105 -12.02 -18.00 26.18
CA GLY A 105 -10.75 -17.81 26.85
C GLY A 105 -10.51 -18.83 27.97
N GLU A 106 -11.50 -19.03 28.83
CA GLU A 106 -11.46 -20.05 29.90
C GLU A 106 -11.26 -21.46 29.33
N LYS A 107 -12.03 -21.83 28.32
CA LYS A 107 -11.95 -23.14 27.67
C LYS A 107 -10.58 -23.45 27.08
N LEU A 108 -9.95 -22.43 26.48
CA LEU A 108 -8.64 -22.57 25.82
C LEU A 108 -7.45 -22.29 26.77
N GLY A 109 -7.69 -21.78 27.97
CA GLY A 109 -6.65 -21.32 28.89
C GLY A 109 -5.92 -20.07 28.38
N LEU A 110 -6.60 -19.22 27.62
CA LEU A 110 -6.10 -18.02 26.97
C LEU A 110 -6.73 -16.75 27.55
N ASN A 111 -5.96 -15.67 27.56
CA ASN A 111 -6.48 -14.35 27.94
C ASN A 111 -6.69 -13.50 26.68
N LEU A 112 -7.91 -13.42 26.17
CA LEU A 112 -8.22 -12.70 24.94
C LEU A 112 -8.04 -11.18 25.02
N ASN A 113 -7.68 -10.61 26.18
CA ASN A 113 -7.20 -9.25 26.27
C ASN A 113 -5.74 -9.09 25.77
N ARG A 114 -5.02 -10.21 25.56
CA ARG A 114 -3.67 -10.24 24.99
C ARG A 114 -3.73 -10.50 23.49
N GLU A 115 -2.94 -9.78 22.74
CA GLU A 115 -2.92 -9.83 21.26
C GLU A 115 -2.56 -11.24 20.76
N GLY A 116 -1.48 -11.82 21.26
CA GLY A 116 -1.03 -13.15 20.86
C GLY A 116 -2.07 -14.24 21.16
N ASP A 117 -2.76 -14.15 22.31
CA ASP A 117 -3.77 -15.13 22.70
C ASP A 117 -5.01 -15.04 21.77
N ARG A 118 -5.34 -13.84 21.29
CA ARG A 118 -6.36 -13.67 20.24
C ARG A 118 -5.93 -14.30 18.91
N PHE A 119 -4.64 -14.20 18.58
CA PHE A 119 -4.13 -14.86 17.38
C PHE A 119 -4.21 -16.38 17.50
N GLU A 120 -3.89 -16.94 18.64
CA GLU A 120 -4.05 -18.41 18.88
C GLU A 120 -5.50 -18.85 18.77
N ALA A 121 -6.46 -18.10 19.34
CA ALA A 121 -7.89 -18.40 19.31
C ALA A 121 -8.60 -17.87 18.04
N ARG A 122 -7.88 -17.44 17.00
CA ARG A 122 -8.43 -16.71 15.86
C ARG A 122 -9.55 -17.45 15.12
N ALA A 123 -9.45 -18.76 14.99
CA ALA A 123 -10.45 -19.56 14.28
C ALA A 123 -11.77 -19.59 15.05
N GLU A 124 -11.70 -19.80 16.36
CA GLU A 124 -12.84 -19.86 17.25
C GLU A 124 -13.50 -18.48 17.40
N ILE A 125 -12.71 -17.42 17.54
CA ILE A 125 -13.20 -16.04 17.55
C ILE A 125 -13.96 -15.74 16.24
N THR A 126 -13.39 -16.14 15.10
CA THR A 126 -14.06 -15.97 13.79
C THR A 126 -15.37 -16.75 13.72
N ALA A 127 -15.42 -17.97 14.25
CA ALA A 127 -16.64 -18.77 14.28
C ALA A 127 -17.76 -18.12 15.11
N LEU A 128 -17.43 -17.43 16.21
CA LEU A 128 -18.37 -16.67 17.01
C LEU A 128 -18.85 -15.39 16.31
N LEU A 129 -17.95 -14.68 15.64
CA LEU A 129 -18.26 -13.41 14.98
C LEU A 129 -19.03 -13.58 13.66
N ALA A 130 -18.74 -14.63 12.89
CA ALA A 130 -19.29 -14.80 11.54
C ALA A 130 -20.84 -14.78 11.49
N PRO A 131 -21.59 -15.41 12.40
CA PRO A 131 -23.06 -15.30 12.41
C PRO A 131 -23.55 -13.89 12.67
N TRP A 132 -22.83 -13.12 13.52
CA TRP A 132 -23.20 -11.75 13.85
C TRP A 132 -23.13 -10.83 12.61
N PHE A 133 -22.07 -10.96 11.79
CA PHE A 133 -21.92 -10.20 10.55
C PHE A 133 -22.87 -10.64 9.46
N ARG A 134 -23.08 -11.95 9.29
CA ARG A 134 -24.02 -12.49 8.29
C ARG A 134 -25.47 -12.04 8.51
N ALA A 135 -25.83 -11.73 9.73
CA ALA A 135 -27.17 -11.26 10.08
C ALA A 135 -27.36 -9.74 9.91
N ARG A 136 -26.32 -8.99 9.50
CA ARG A 136 -26.32 -7.52 9.47
C ARG A 136 -25.77 -6.98 8.17
N LYS A 137 -26.34 -5.88 7.70
CA LYS A 137 -25.77 -5.07 6.63
C LYS A 137 -24.66 -4.19 7.18
N VAL A 138 -23.79 -3.68 6.31
CA VAL A 138 -22.73 -2.75 6.70
C VAL A 138 -23.30 -1.51 7.40
N GLU A 139 -24.41 -0.96 6.90
CA GLU A 139 -25.07 0.21 7.48
C GLU A 139 -25.54 0.04 8.93
N ASP A 140 -25.82 -1.20 9.35
CA ASP A 140 -26.33 -1.51 10.69
C ASP A 140 -25.27 -1.36 11.80
N PHE A 141 -23.98 -1.40 11.45
CA PHE A 141 -22.89 -1.35 12.44
C PHE A 141 -21.79 -0.33 12.16
N ALA A 142 -21.73 0.22 10.97
CA ALA A 142 -20.65 1.11 10.53
C ALA A 142 -20.41 2.27 11.51
N GLN A 143 -21.47 3.04 11.81
CA GLN A 143 -21.37 4.17 12.73
C GLN A 143 -20.92 3.74 14.13
N ALA A 144 -21.50 2.64 14.65
CA ALA A 144 -21.17 2.14 15.99
C ALA A 144 -19.70 1.68 16.06
N PHE A 145 -19.16 1.08 14.99
CA PHE A 145 -17.75 0.68 14.92
C PHE A 145 -16.83 1.91 14.94
N ASP A 146 -17.13 2.94 14.15
CA ASP A 146 -16.36 4.17 14.11
C ASP A 146 -16.35 4.89 15.46
N GLU A 147 -17.50 5.04 16.10
CA GLU A 147 -17.64 5.70 17.41
C GLU A 147 -16.95 4.95 18.56
N ASN A 148 -16.83 3.62 18.46
CA ASN A 148 -16.16 2.81 19.48
C ASN A 148 -14.73 2.41 19.12
N GLY A 149 -14.16 2.95 18.04
CA GLY A 149 -12.77 2.78 17.64
C GLY A 149 -12.43 1.37 17.17
N VAL A 150 -13.41 0.62 16.64
CA VAL A 150 -13.15 -0.65 15.95
C VAL A 150 -12.50 -0.33 14.60
N THR A 151 -11.40 -0.98 14.30
CA THR A 151 -10.77 -0.82 12.99
C THR A 151 -11.40 -1.78 11.99
N TRP A 152 -11.98 -1.22 10.94
CA TRP A 152 -12.66 -1.99 9.92
C TRP A 152 -12.66 -1.29 8.56
N SER A 153 -12.94 -2.04 7.51
CA SER A 153 -13.14 -1.49 6.16
C SER A 153 -13.93 -2.48 5.29
N VAL A 154 -14.65 -1.95 4.32
CA VAL A 154 -15.32 -2.76 3.30
C VAL A 154 -14.32 -3.16 2.22
N PHE A 155 -14.29 -4.42 1.83
CA PHE A 155 -13.57 -4.84 0.63
C PHE A 155 -14.27 -4.28 -0.61
N ARG A 156 -13.46 -3.71 -1.48
CA ARG A 156 -13.89 -3.19 -2.78
C ARG A 156 -12.98 -3.72 -3.87
N SER A 157 -13.52 -4.05 -5.01
CA SER A 157 -12.71 -4.17 -6.21
C SER A 157 -12.10 -2.81 -6.58
N PHE A 158 -11.01 -2.78 -7.35
CA PHE A 158 -10.47 -1.50 -7.82
C PHE A 158 -11.50 -0.68 -8.61
N LYS A 159 -12.38 -1.34 -9.35
CA LYS A 159 -13.46 -0.68 -10.09
C LYS A 159 -14.47 0.03 -9.17
N GLU A 160 -14.82 -0.59 -8.07
CA GLU A 160 -15.69 0.01 -7.04
C GLU A 160 -14.95 1.12 -6.30
N ALA A 161 -13.71 0.88 -5.87
CA ALA A 161 -12.91 1.87 -5.16
C ALA A 161 -12.76 3.18 -5.95
N VAL A 162 -12.41 3.10 -7.24
CA VAL A 162 -12.32 4.30 -8.11
C VAL A 162 -13.65 5.04 -8.26
N ARG A 163 -14.79 4.34 -8.14
CA ARG A 163 -16.11 4.94 -8.26
C ARG A 163 -16.66 5.53 -6.96
N GLU A 164 -16.34 4.90 -5.83
CA GLU A 164 -17.00 5.16 -4.55
C GLU A 164 -16.09 5.83 -3.52
N ASP A 165 -14.77 5.65 -3.64
CA ASP A 165 -13.84 6.16 -2.65
C ASP A 165 -13.42 7.61 -2.97
N PRO A 166 -13.75 8.58 -2.11
CA PRO A 166 -13.38 9.97 -2.33
C PRO A 166 -11.86 10.19 -2.35
N ASP A 167 -11.08 9.32 -1.68
CA ASP A 167 -9.63 9.39 -1.67
C ASP A 167 -9.01 8.94 -3.00
N LEU A 168 -9.75 8.18 -3.82
CA LEU A 168 -9.38 7.83 -5.19
C LEU A 168 -10.06 8.75 -6.22
N SER A 169 -10.03 10.05 -5.99
CA SER A 169 -10.62 11.06 -6.84
C SER A 169 -9.80 12.36 -6.83
N THR A 170 -10.17 13.32 -7.67
CA THR A 170 -9.56 14.65 -7.67
C THR A 170 -9.87 15.49 -6.42
N ARG A 171 -10.69 14.99 -5.49
CA ARG A 171 -10.85 15.60 -4.14
C ARG A 171 -9.60 15.42 -3.30
N HIS A 172 -8.87 14.32 -3.52
CA HIS A 172 -7.59 14.11 -2.86
C HIS A 172 -6.49 14.86 -3.63
N PRO A 173 -5.73 15.77 -3.01
CA PRO A 173 -4.81 16.68 -3.69
C PRO A 173 -3.62 15.97 -4.38
N MET A 174 -3.42 14.68 -4.12
CA MET A 174 -2.41 13.88 -4.80
C MET A 174 -2.81 13.53 -6.25
N PHE A 175 -4.11 13.48 -6.57
CA PHE A 175 -4.58 12.97 -7.85
C PHE A 175 -5.01 14.06 -8.81
N SER A 176 -4.74 13.86 -10.10
CA SER A 176 -5.20 14.69 -11.20
C SER A 176 -5.75 13.82 -12.33
N LEU A 177 -6.78 14.31 -13.02
CA LEU A 177 -7.23 13.72 -14.29
C LEU A 177 -6.31 14.24 -15.39
N LEU A 178 -5.71 13.33 -16.14
CA LEU A 178 -4.81 13.67 -17.25
C LEU A 178 -5.18 12.88 -18.50
N GLU A 179 -5.26 13.60 -19.62
CA GLU A 179 -5.34 12.98 -20.94
C GLU A 179 -3.99 12.36 -21.31
N GLN A 180 -4.00 11.05 -21.57
CA GLN A 180 -2.82 10.31 -21.99
C GLN A 180 -2.90 9.99 -23.48
N PRO A 181 -1.91 10.38 -24.29
CA PRO A 181 -1.92 10.17 -25.73
C PRO A 181 -2.21 8.71 -26.12
N GLY A 182 -3.21 8.48 -26.93
CA GLY A 182 -3.59 7.15 -27.42
C GLY A 182 -4.29 6.23 -26.41
N ILE A 183 -4.55 6.71 -25.17
CA ILE A 183 -5.18 5.92 -24.11
C ILE A 183 -6.49 6.56 -23.64
N GLY A 184 -6.52 7.89 -23.46
CA GLY A 184 -7.64 8.64 -22.91
C GLY A 184 -7.37 9.22 -21.52
N GLU A 185 -8.38 9.82 -20.92
CA GLU A 185 -8.28 10.48 -19.62
C GLU A 185 -8.45 9.48 -18.45
N TYR A 186 -7.53 9.54 -17.49
CA TYR A 186 -7.64 8.79 -16.24
C TYR A 186 -6.95 9.47 -15.06
N LEU A 187 -7.23 8.98 -13.86
CA LEU A 187 -6.71 9.51 -12.60
C LEU A 187 -5.25 9.12 -12.39
N VAL A 188 -4.36 10.10 -12.33
CA VAL A 188 -2.91 9.92 -12.18
C VAL A 188 -2.46 10.43 -10.82
N PRO A 189 -1.73 9.64 -10.02
CA PRO A 189 -1.17 10.10 -8.76
C PRO A 189 0.07 10.97 -8.97
N GLY A 190 0.16 12.05 -8.22
CA GLY A 190 1.39 12.83 -8.03
C GLY A 190 2.24 12.30 -6.88
N SER A 191 3.11 13.15 -6.34
CA SER A 191 3.93 12.81 -5.18
C SER A 191 3.07 12.62 -3.93
N PRO A 192 3.30 11.56 -3.12
CA PRO A 192 2.64 11.43 -1.81
C PRO A 192 3.22 12.38 -0.76
N PHE A 193 4.38 13.01 -1.03
CA PHE A 193 4.99 13.94 -0.10
C PHE A 193 4.31 15.31 -0.15
N GLU A 194 4.14 15.91 1.02
CA GLU A 194 3.70 17.28 1.22
C GLU A 194 4.75 18.00 2.06
N PHE A 195 5.26 19.10 1.52
CA PHE A 195 6.26 19.93 2.19
C PHE A 195 5.67 21.30 2.50
N GLY A 196 5.92 21.81 3.72
CA GLY A 196 5.35 23.09 4.14
C GLY A 196 5.84 24.31 3.33
N GLU A 197 7.04 24.21 2.73
CA GLU A 197 7.68 25.29 1.99
C GLU A 197 7.53 25.16 0.46
N PHE A 198 7.03 24.04 -0.03
CA PHE A 198 6.96 23.77 -1.47
C PHE A 198 5.58 23.22 -1.85
N GLU A 199 5.01 23.80 -2.88
CA GLU A 199 3.79 23.25 -3.46
C GLU A 199 4.04 21.88 -4.09
N ARG A 200 3.06 20.99 -3.98
CA ARG A 200 3.10 19.69 -4.65
C ARG A 200 3.07 19.90 -6.16
N THR A 201 4.10 19.43 -6.85
CA THR A 201 4.12 19.47 -8.30
C THR A 201 3.06 18.51 -8.85
N PRO A 202 2.11 19.00 -9.66
CA PRO A 202 1.10 18.11 -10.27
C PRO A 202 1.76 17.12 -11.22
N PRO A 203 1.19 15.91 -11.37
CA PRO A 203 1.69 14.95 -12.33
C PRO A 203 1.52 15.48 -13.75
N LYS A 204 2.41 15.06 -14.65
CA LYS A 204 2.33 15.36 -16.08
C LYS A 204 1.93 14.09 -16.85
N ARG A 205 1.36 14.29 -18.04
CA ARG A 205 1.10 13.17 -18.95
C ARG A 205 2.38 12.43 -19.33
N ALA A 206 2.28 11.18 -19.73
CA ALA A 206 3.41 10.45 -20.29
C ALA A 206 3.82 11.04 -21.63
N ALA A 207 5.13 11.06 -21.88
CA ALA A 207 5.65 11.43 -23.19
C ALA A 207 5.36 10.31 -24.21
N VAL A 208 5.08 10.68 -25.44
CA VAL A 208 5.08 9.72 -26.54
C VAL A 208 6.50 9.40 -26.99
N LEU A 209 6.67 8.27 -27.63
CA LEU A 209 7.99 7.83 -28.09
C LEU A 209 8.59 8.89 -29.05
N GLY A 210 9.81 9.36 -28.76
CA GLY A 210 10.50 10.36 -29.55
C GLY A 210 10.05 11.81 -29.34
N GLU A 211 9.14 12.10 -28.41
CA GLU A 211 8.59 13.45 -28.20
C GLU A 211 9.68 14.50 -27.89
N HIS A 212 10.69 14.13 -27.14
CA HIS A 212 11.75 15.05 -26.70
C HIS A 212 13.07 14.86 -27.46
N THR A 213 13.10 14.12 -28.57
CA THR A 213 14.33 13.82 -29.30
C THR A 213 15.09 15.08 -29.67
N ASP A 214 14.46 16.00 -30.37
CA ASP A 214 15.11 17.21 -30.88
C ASP A 214 15.44 18.19 -29.73
N GLU A 215 14.56 18.28 -28.72
CA GLU A 215 14.82 19.08 -27.52
C GLU A 215 16.07 18.62 -26.78
N ILE A 216 16.26 17.30 -26.63
CA ILE A 216 17.45 16.74 -25.96
C ILE A 216 18.69 16.95 -26.81
N LEU A 217 18.62 16.68 -28.12
CA LEU A 217 19.76 16.85 -29.03
C LEU A 217 20.23 18.31 -29.13
N SER A 218 19.31 19.25 -29.22
CA SER A 218 19.67 20.68 -29.25
C SER A 218 19.98 21.22 -27.85
N GLY A 219 19.13 21.00 -26.87
CA GLY A 219 19.21 21.65 -25.55
C GLY A 219 20.29 21.09 -24.64
N ILE A 220 20.54 19.77 -24.68
CA ILE A 220 21.53 19.11 -23.82
C ILE A 220 22.82 18.83 -24.54
N LEU A 221 22.78 18.34 -25.77
CA LEU A 221 23.97 18.02 -26.54
C LEU A 221 24.50 19.21 -27.37
N GLY A 222 23.74 20.32 -27.50
CA GLY A 222 24.13 21.51 -28.23
C GLY A 222 24.25 21.29 -29.73
N MET A 223 23.58 20.28 -30.28
CA MET A 223 23.61 20.01 -31.72
C MET A 223 22.85 21.08 -32.50
N SER A 224 23.40 21.42 -33.68
CA SER A 224 22.72 22.32 -34.60
C SER A 224 21.56 21.66 -35.31
N ASP A 225 20.59 22.47 -35.79
CA ASP A 225 19.45 21.98 -36.56
C ASP A 225 19.86 21.16 -37.79
N ALA A 226 20.99 21.53 -38.43
CA ALA A 226 21.52 20.80 -39.59
C ALA A 226 22.02 19.38 -39.20
N GLU A 227 22.65 19.23 -38.03
CA GLU A 227 23.10 17.94 -37.50
C GLU A 227 21.93 17.07 -37.13
N ILE A 228 20.91 17.65 -36.45
CA ILE A 228 19.68 16.96 -36.07
C ILE A 228 18.93 16.49 -37.32
N SER A 229 18.78 17.36 -38.33
CA SER A 229 18.12 16.98 -39.59
C SER A 229 18.80 15.81 -40.28
N ARG A 230 20.15 15.79 -40.28
CA ARG A 230 20.92 14.68 -40.84
C ARG A 230 20.65 13.36 -40.07
N LEU A 231 20.57 13.40 -38.74
CA LEU A 231 20.24 12.21 -37.94
C LEU A 231 18.85 11.65 -38.27
N HIS A 232 17.89 12.53 -38.55
CA HIS A 232 16.54 12.14 -39.00
C HIS A 232 16.58 11.54 -40.41
N GLU A 233 17.32 12.15 -41.36
CA GLU A 233 17.49 11.64 -42.74
C GLU A 233 18.14 10.26 -42.74
N ASP A 234 19.19 10.08 -41.93
CA ASP A 234 19.93 8.83 -41.76
C ASP A 234 19.12 7.78 -40.91
N LYS A 235 17.93 8.14 -40.42
CA LYS A 235 17.06 7.30 -39.56
C LYS A 235 17.76 6.82 -38.28
N VAL A 236 18.73 7.57 -37.78
CA VAL A 236 19.38 7.31 -36.48
C VAL A 236 18.44 7.68 -35.34
N VAL A 237 17.68 8.75 -35.54
CA VAL A 237 16.64 9.23 -34.58
C VAL A 237 15.30 9.40 -35.27
N ALA A 238 14.26 9.51 -34.47
CA ALA A 238 12.90 9.78 -34.93
C ALA A 238 12.19 10.76 -34.00
N GLY A 239 11.29 11.55 -34.57
CA GLY A 239 10.37 12.40 -33.84
C GLY A 239 9.20 11.61 -33.20
N PRO A 240 8.20 12.33 -32.65
CA PRO A 240 7.07 11.74 -31.90
C PRO A 240 6.33 10.68 -32.73
N ARG A 241 6.00 9.56 -32.09
CA ARG A 241 5.13 8.51 -32.62
C ARG A 241 4.08 8.12 -31.57
N LEU A 242 2.83 8.12 -31.97
CA LEU A 242 1.70 7.57 -31.22
C LEU A 242 1.63 6.05 -31.35
#